data_1d71e26844b9ad0d3e7d41f0879bf74d
#
_entry.id   1d71e26844b9ad0d3e7d41f0879bf74d
#
_cell.length_a   1.000
_cell.length_b   1.000
_cell.length_c   1.000
_cell.angle_alpha   90.00
_cell.angle_beta   90.00
_cell.angle_gamma   90.00
#
_symmetry.space_group_name_H-M   'P 1'
#
loop_
_entity.id
_entity.type
_entity.pdbx_description
1 polymer ?
#
loop_
_entity_poly.entity_id
_entity_poly.type
_entity_poly.pdbx_seq_one_letter_code
_entity_poly.pdbx_strand_id
1 'polypeptide(L)'
;MTPPHERQWNKLISWILISLWVSVAAGAASAQTSQSRSADWDKIVEAGKKEGKVVASIPPSAELRKLMELAFSKRYGIGVEFVPARGGNVIRRMVDEVKAGAQYFDLHIGGTESAITGLLPENVLEPVEPFFILPEVKDPKQWWGGHIWIDNAKRFIYGFVAYQTVSLWSNTELYKSTEFKSFDDLLSPKLQGRIGISDPRTPGSGSSMWSYMNYVKGEEYLKGLAAQKLFVTRDLRLLAESLARGKIAITSGIGYSEFLPFIKAGLPVTPLPVPKEGLYVSGGYGHVMIFKNQPHPNATKVFVNWLLGRDGQELFSRGMGVGSRRLDVDTKWLKEFGVIAAKDVPLTLEQFHKLENQSEEKIYKIREPGAAVARKLLGQ
;
A
#
# COMPACT_ATOMS: atom_id res chain seq x y z
N MET A 1 -21.33 77.23 10.85
CA MET A 1 -20.95 76.21 11.86
C MET A 1 -21.86 74.99 11.63
N THR A 2 -21.37 73.97 10.98
CA THR A 2 -22.11 72.72 10.73
C THR A 2 -21.96 71.82 11.98
N PRO A 3 -23.01 71.12 12.41
CA PRO A 3 -23.01 70.35 13.64
C PRO A 3 -22.15 69.06 13.48
N PRO A 4 -21.54 68.55 14.57
CA PRO A 4 -20.52 67.51 14.54
C PRO A 4 -21.03 66.09 14.17
N HIS A 5 -22.32 65.89 13.96
CA HIS A 5 -22.92 64.56 13.67
C HIS A 5 -22.75 64.07 12.25
N GLU A 6 -22.55 64.93 11.27
CA GLU A 6 -22.44 64.55 9.86
C GLU A 6 -21.06 63.95 9.47
N ARG A 7 -20.02 64.21 10.26
CA ARG A 7 -18.66 63.68 9.97
C ARG A 7 -18.46 62.20 10.36
N GLN A 8 -19.30 61.63 11.21
CA GLN A 8 -19.18 60.22 11.60
C GLN A 8 -19.84 59.27 10.65
N TRP A 9 -20.91 59.71 9.97
CA TRP A 9 -21.63 58.83 9.03
C TRP A 9 -20.85 58.59 7.72
N ASN A 10 -20.12 59.52 7.22
CA ASN A 10 -19.31 59.36 6.01
C ASN A 10 -18.11 58.45 6.17
N LYS A 11 -17.56 58.33 7.39
CA LYS A 11 -16.48 57.35 7.66
C LYS A 11 -16.99 55.90 7.77
N LEU A 12 -18.18 55.71 8.32
CA LEU A 12 -18.79 54.35 8.44
C LEU A 12 -19.19 53.80 7.08
N ILE A 13 -19.72 54.62 6.17
CA ILE A 13 -20.10 54.21 4.82
C ILE A 13 -18.87 53.87 3.99
N SER A 14 -17.75 54.59 4.13
CA SER A 14 -16.49 54.27 3.42
C SER A 14 -15.90 52.89 3.86
N TRP A 15 -16.00 52.54 5.14
CA TRP A 15 -15.49 51.27 5.62
C TRP A 15 -16.37 50.09 5.22
N ILE A 16 -17.67 50.25 5.12
CA ILE A 16 -18.62 49.22 4.65
C ILE A 16 -18.43 48.95 3.16
N LEU A 17 -18.21 49.99 2.34
CA LEU A 17 -17.97 49.82 0.90
C LEU A 17 -16.62 49.15 0.59
N ILE A 18 -15.56 49.44 1.37
CA ILE A 18 -14.24 48.81 1.20
C ILE A 18 -14.30 47.33 1.61
N SER A 19 -15.02 46.99 2.69
CA SER A 19 -15.16 45.60 3.12
C SER A 19 -16.00 44.74 2.17
N LEU A 20 -17.00 45.31 1.49
CA LEU A 20 -17.77 44.59 0.44
C LEU A 20 -16.93 44.32 -0.80
N TRP A 21 -16.07 45.26 -1.23
CA TRP A 21 -15.21 45.07 -2.39
C TRP A 21 -14.11 44.01 -2.17
N VAL A 22 -13.54 43.95 -0.99
CA VAL A 22 -12.54 42.92 -0.62
C VAL A 22 -13.18 41.53 -0.58
N SER A 23 -14.41 41.39 -0.07
CA SER A 23 -15.11 40.12 -0.02
C SER A 23 -15.52 39.60 -1.40
N VAL A 24 -15.93 40.45 -2.31
CA VAL A 24 -16.29 40.11 -3.69
C VAL A 24 -15.05 39.76 -4.51
N ALA A 25 -13.93 40.48 -4.33
CA ALA A 25 -12.67 40.14 -5.00
C ALA A 25 -12.07 38.82 -4.56
N ALA A 26 -12.15 38.49 -3.25
CA ALA A 26 -11.68 37.21 -2.73
C ALA A 26 -12.57 36.03 -3.20
N GLY A 27 -13.88 36.23 -3.31
CA GLY A 27 -14.80 35.23 -3.87
C GLY A 27 -14.60 35.00 -5.37
N ALA A 28 -14.36 36.06 -6.16
CA ALA A 28 -14.08 35.95 -7.58
C ALA A 28 -12.72 35.30 -7.87
N ALA A 29 -11.69 35.59 -7.08
CA ALA A 29 -10.37 34.95 -7.21
C ALA A 29 -10.39 33.46 -6.86
N SER A 30 -11.14 33.03 -5.85
CA SER A 30 -11.29 31.62 -5.50
C SER A 30 -12.15 30.85 -6.50
N ALA A 31 -13.19 31.46 -7.08
CA ALA A 31 -13.99 30.87 -8.14
C ALA A 31 -13.18 30.72 -9.45
N GLN A 32 -12.40 31.73 -9.81
CA GLN A 32 -11.56 31.70 -11.00
C GLN A 32 -10.41 30.70 -10.90
N THR A 33 -9.81 30.50 -9.71
CA THR A 33 -8.80 29.47 -9.46
C THR A 33 -9.40 28.05 -9.47
N SER A 34 -10.62 27.86 -8.98
CA SER A 34 -11.29 26.56 -9.04
C SER A 34 -11.71 26.19 -10.47
N GLN A 35 -12.19 27.15 -11.24
CA GLN A 35 -12.59 26.95 -12.64
C GLN A 35 -11.39 26.70 -13.57
N SER A 36 -10.26 27.38 -13.37
CA SER A 36 -9.04 27.13 -14.14
C SER A 36 -8.44 25.73 -13.81
N ARG A 37 -8.46 25.32 -12.55
CA ARG A 37 -8.00 23.98 -12.12
C ARG A 37 -8.89 22.87 -12.70
N SER A 38 -10.20 23.09 -12.78
CA SER A 38 -11.12 22.16 -13.44
C SER A 38 -10.81 22.04 -14.94
N ALA A 39 -10.60 23.16 -15.64
CA ALA A 39 -10.27 23.17 -17.05
C ALA A 39 -8.93 22.47 -17.38
N ASP A 40 -7.92 22.59 -16.52
CA ASP A 40 -6.65 21.91 -16.72
C ASP A 40 -6.76 20.40 -16.45
N TRP A 41 -7.56 19.99 -15.46
CA TRP A 41 -7.87 18.59 -15.22
C TRP A 41 -8.60 17.96 -16.41
N ASP A 42 -9.61 18.65 -16.94
CA ASP A 42 -10.39 18.18 -18.09
C ASP A 42 -9.51 18.01 -19.35
N LYS A 43 -8.54 18.90 -19.58
CA LYS A 43 -7.54 18.74 -20.65
C LYS A 43 -6.68 17.49 -20.45
N ILE A 44 -6.25 17.20 -19.22
CA ILE A 44 -5.47 16.00 -18.90
C ILE A 44 -6.31 14.74 -19.14
N VAL A 45 -7.57 14.74 -18.73
CA VAL A 45 -8.50 13.61 -18.98
C VAL A 45 -8.70 13.39 -20.48
N GLU A 46 -8.95 14.45 -21.25
CA GLU A 46 -9.13 14.35 -22.72
C GLU A 46 -7.85 13.90 -23.43
N ALA A 47 -6.67 14.34 -22.97
CA ALA A 47 -5.40 13.83 -23.46
C ALA A 47 -5.19 12.36 -23.12
N GLY A 48 -5.53 11.94 -21.90
CA GLY A 48 -5.49 10.53 -21.49
C GLY A 48 -6.45 9.63 -22.28
N LYS A 49 -7.65 10.13 -22.64
CA LYS A 49 -8.56 9.41 -23.54
C LYS A 49 -7.94 9.19 -24.93
N LYS A 50 -7.19 10.15 -25.44
CA LYS A 50 -6.47 10.01 -26.73
C LYS A 50 -5.33 9.00 -26.64
N GLU A 51 -4.66 8.89 -25.51
CA GLU A 51 -3.68 7.85 -25.22
C GLU A 51 -4.32 6.46 -25.10
N GLY A 52 -5.61 6.40 -24.76
CA GLY A 52 -6.48 5.25 -24.81
C GLY A 52 -6.41 4.32 -23.59
N LYS A 53 -5.26 4.18 -22.95
CA LYS A 53 -5.08 3.29 -21.81
C LYS A 53 -3.96 3.76 -20.87
N VAL A 54 -3.89 3.12 -19.70
CA VAL A 54 -2.73 3.09 -18.80
C VAL A 54 -2.35 1.64 -18.54
N VAL A 55 -1.06 1.35 -18.48
CA VAL A 55 -0.53 0.00 -18.18
C VAL A 55 0.13 0.01 -16.81
N ALA A 56 -0.46 -0.71 -15.87
CA ALA A 56 0.04 -0.78 -14.50
C ALA A 56 0.43 -2.22 -14.12
N SER A 57 1.64 -2.38 -13.63
CA SER A 57 1.99 -3.60 -12.91
C SER A 57 1.37 -3.56 -11.52
N ILE A 58 0.68 -4.62 -11.12
CA ILE A 58 -0.02 -4.73 -9.83
C ILE A 58 0.23 -6.09 -9.16
N PRO A 59 -0.02 -6.21 -7.84
CA PRO A 59 0.00 -7.52 -7.20
C PRO A 59 -1.08 -8.45 -7.80
N PRO A 60 -0.83 -9.75 -7.86
CA PRO A 60 -1.80 -10.73 -8.35
C PRO A 60 -3.04 -10.79 -7.45
N SER A 61 -4.13 -10.19 -7.89
CA SER A 61 -5.45 -10.28 -7.28
C SER A 61 -6.52 -10.14 -8.37
N ALA A 62 -7.28 -11.20 -8.59
CA ALA A 62 -8.38 -11.17 -9.54
C ALA A 62 -9.49 -10.22 -9.12
N GLU A 63 -9.74 -10.14 -7.80
CA GLU A 63 -10.73 -9.21 -7.23
C GLU A 63 -10.32 -7.75 -7.45
N LEU A 64 -9.06 -7.39 -7.16
CA LEU A 64 -8.54 -6.06 -7.39
C LEU A 64 -8.69 -5.64 -8.85
N ARG A 65 -8.25 -6.50 -9.78
CA ARG A 65 -8.38 -6.23 -11.22
C ARG A 65 -9.82 -5.96 -11.60
N LYS A 66 -10.73 -6.88 -11.29
CA LYS A 66 -12.14 -6.77 -11.62
C LYS A 66 -12.77 -5.47 -11.11
N LEU A 67 -12.49 -5.11 -9.85
CA LEU A 67 -13.05 -3.91 -9.24
C LEU A 67 -12.51 -2.63 -9.88
N MET A 68 -11.21 -2.55 -10.08
CA MET A 68 -10.55 -1.31 -10.49
C MET A 68 -10.62 -1.07 -12.01
N GLU A 69 -10.44 -2.11 -12.84
CA GLU A 69 -10.54 -1.98 -14.31
C GLU A 69 -11.89 -1.42 -14.73
N LEU A 70 -12.96 -2.04 -14.21
CA LEU A 70 -14.32 -1.61 -14.56
C LEU A 70 -14.64 -0.19 -14.05
N ALA A 71 -14.29 0.11 -12.80
CA ALA A 71 -14.63 1.40 -12.19
C ALA A 71 -13.88 2.56 -12.85
N PHE A 72 -12.59 2.41 -13.12
CA PHE A 72 -11.78 3.44 -13.76
C PHE A 72 -12.23 3.69 -15.21
N SER A 73 -12.35 2.62 -16.01
CA SER A 73 -12.74 2.75 -17.41
C SER A 73 -14.15 3.33 -17.56
N LYS A 74 -15.09 2.92 -16.71
CA LYS A 74 -16.45 3.49 -16.70
C LYS A 74 -16.45 4.98 -16.36
N ARG A 75 -15.58 5.43 -15.45
CA ARG A 75 -15.55 6.83 -15.00
C ARG A 75 -14.90 7.76 -16.01
N TYR A 76 -13.80 7.34 -16.63
CA TYR A 76 -12.97 8.22 -17.44
C TYR A 76 -12.97 7.92 -18.94
N GLY A 77 -13.49 6.77 -19.37
CA GLY A 77 -13.40 6.36 -20.77
C GLY A 77 -11.97 6.02 -21.22
N ILE A 78 -11.07 5.77 -20.27
CA ILE A 78 -9.68 5.37 -20.48
C ILE A 78 -9.56 3.91 -20.06
N GLY A 79 -8.95 3.08 -20.92
CA GLY A 79 -8.66 1.69 -20.59
C GLY A 79 -7.62 1.58 -19.47
N VAL A 80 -7.65 0.50 -18.71
CA VAL A 80 -6.55 0.16 -17.82
C VAL A 80 -6.16 -1.30 -18.06
N GLU A 81 -4.87 -1.52 -18.25
CA GLU A 81 -4.30 -2.86 -18.40
C GLU A 81 -3.50 -3.20 -17.16
N PHE A 82 -4.05 -4.07 -16.33
CA PHE A 82 -3.36 -4.56 -15.15
C PHE A 82 -2.56 -5.83 -15.44
N VAL A 83 -1.24 -5.73 -15.27
CA VAL A 83 -0.33 -6.85 -15.42
C VAL A 83 0.03 -7.39 -14.05
N PRO A 84 -0.47 -8.57 -13.65
CA PRO A 84 -0.11 -9.17 -12.37
C PRO A 84 1.37 -9.50 -12.32
N ALA A 85 2.07 -9.01 -11.30
CA ALA A 85 3.50 -9.14 -11.21
C ALA A 85 3.97 -9.44 -9.78
N ARG A 86 4.90 -10.38 -9.66
CA ARG A 86 5.62 -10.71 -8.42
C ARG A 86 7.08 -10.98 -8.69
N GLY A 87 7.90 -10.51 -7.74
CA GLY A 87 9.30 -10.91 -7.64
C GLY A 87 10.26 -10.27 -8.62
N GLY A 88 11.52 -10.68 -8.54
CA GLY A 88 12.63 -10.04 -9.23
C GLY A 88 12.58 -10.12 -10.75
N ASN A 89 11.94 -11.14 -11.35
CA ASN A 89 11.91 -11.27 -12.81
C ASN A 89 11.14 -10.15 -13.49
N VAL A 90 9.99 -9.74 -12.91
CA VAL A 90 9.22 -8.63 -13.48
C VAL A 90 9.93 -7.30 -13.28
N ILE A 91 10.58 -7.10 -12.13
CA ILE A 91 11.39 -5.92 -11.86
C ILE A 91 12.53 -5.80 -12.88
N ARG A 92 13.24 -6.90 -13.15
CA ARG A 92 14.30 -6.94 -14.18
C ARG A 92 13.75 -6.58 -15.55
N ARG A 93 12.63 -7.19 -15.96
CA ARG A 93 11.95 -6.87 -17.21
C ARG A 93 11.63 -5.38 -17.32
N MET A 94 11.07 -4.76 -16.28
CA MET A 94 10.77 -3.33 -16.25
C MET A 94 12.03 -2.47 -16.44
N VAL A 95 13.12 -2.83 -15.77
CA VAL A 95 14.42 -2.16 -15.92
C VAL A 95 14.93 -2.28 -17.35
N ASP A 96 14.92 -3.48 -17.90
CA ASP A 96 15.43 -3.75 -19.25
C ASP A 96 14.60 -2.99 -20.31
N GLU A 97 13.27 -2.95 -20.17
CA GLU A 97 12.38 -2.22 -21.07
C GLU A 97 12.67 -0.71 -21.05
N VAL A 98 12.81 -0.10 -19.85
CA VAL A 98 13.13 1.33 -19.74
C VAL A 98 14.49 1.64 -20.35
N LYS A 99 15.51 0.83 -20.09
CA LYS A 99 16.87 1.00 -20.61
C LYS A 99 16.94 0.83 -22.14
N ALA A 100 16.11 -0.07 -22.68
CA ALA A 100 16.02 -0.32 -24.11
C ALA A 100 15.17 0.73 -24.86
N GLY A 101 14.48 1.65 -24.15
CA GLY A 101 13.52 2.58 -24.76
C GLY A 101 12.29 1.89 -25.36
N ALA A 102 12.02 0.64 -24.97
CA ALA A 102 10.90 -0.20 -25.44
C ALA A 102 9.87 -0.39 -24.29
N GLN A 103 9.57 0.68 -23.61
CA GLN A 103 8.80 0.68 -22.37
C GLN A 103 7.34 0.27 -22.59
N TYR A 104 6.89 -0.65 -21.76
CA TYR A 104 5.52 -1.16 -21.76
C TYR A 104 4.71 -0.62 -20.58
N PHE A 105 5.31 -0.55 -19.39
CA PHE A 105 4.64 -0.13 -18.18
C PHE A 105 4.70 1.38 -17.99
N ASP A 106 3.57 1.98 -17.59
CA ASP A 106 3.50 3.37 -17.14
C ASP A 106 3.89 3.51 -15.67
N LEU A 107 3.40 2.58 -14.84
CA LEU A 107 3.62 2.61 -13.38
C LEU A 107 3.65 1.21 -12.79
N HIS A 108 4.21 1.14 -11.57
CA HIS A 108 4.19 -0.06 -10.73
C HIS A 108 3.48 0.22 -9.41
N ILE A 109 2.54 -0.66 -9.04
CA ILE A 109 1.93 -0.71 -7.72
C ILE A 109 2.41 -2.00 -7.06
N GLY A 110 3.20 -1.88 -5.98
CA GLY A 110 3.85 -3.06 -5.44
C GLY A 110 4.49 -2.89 -4.07
N GLY A 111 5.24 -3.91 -3.70
CA GLY A 111 6.01 -3.94 -2.47
C GLY A 111 7.31 -3.13 -2.56
N THR A 112 7.77 -2.63 -1.44
CA THR A 112 8.92 -1.71 -1.37
C THR A 112 10.26 -2.40 -1.56
N GLU A 113 10.43 -3.63 -1.04
CA GLU A 113 11.73 -4.31 -1.06
C GLU A 113 12.27 -4.50 -2.49
N SER A 114 11.44 -5.02 -3.40
CA SER A 114 11.84 -5.19 -4.80
C SER A 114 12.02 -3.87 -5.55
N ALA A 115 11.29 -2.82 -5.16
CA ALA A 115 11.46 -1.49 -5.73
C ALA A 115 12.77 -0.83 -5.26
N ILE A 116 13.07 -0.93 -3.97
CA ILE A 116 14.29 -0.35 -3.37
C ILE A 116 15.53 -1.08 -3.87
N THR A 117 15.51 -2.41 -3.91
CA THR A 117 16.68 -3.20 -4.31
C THR A 117 16.83 -3.38 -5.82
N GLY A 118 15.76 -3.14 -6.60
CA GLY A 118 15.75 -3.43 -8.03
C GLY A 118 15.41 -2.25 -8.95
N LEU A 119 14.56 -1.30 -8.56
CA LEU A 119 14.20 -0.16 -9.42
C LEU A 119 14.98 1.10 -9.10
N LEU A 120 15.13 1.44 -7.81
CA LEU A 120 15.84 2.66 -7.40
C LEU A 120 17.30 2.70 -7.86
N PRO A 121 18.13 1.64 -7.69
CA PRO A 121 19.52 1.67 -8.10
C PRO A 121 19.69 1.84 -9.61
N GLU A 122 18.70 1.42 -10.39
CA GLU A 122 18.73 1.46 -11.84
C GLU A 122 18.30 2.79 -12.45
N ASN A 123 17.85 3.75 -11.58
CA ASN A 123 17.46 5.11 -11.98
C ASN A 123 16.35 5.13 -13.07
N VAL A 124 15.42 4.18 -13.03
CA VAL A 124 14.33 4.02 -14.01
C VAL A 124 13.03 4.70 -13.60
N LEU A 125 12.98 5.26 -12.38
CA LEU A 125 11.79 5.91 -11.82
C LEU A 125 11.88 7.44 -11.95
N GLU A 126 10.72 8.07 -12.13
CA GLU A 126 10.57 9.51 -12.02
C GLU A 126 9.81 9.91 -10.75
N PRO A 127 9.91 11.20 -10.30
CA PRO A 127 9.19 11.67 -9.13
C PRO A 127 7.68 11.49 -9.25
N VAL A 128 7.04 11.01 -8.17
CA VAL A 128 5.59 10.78 -8.14
C VAL A 128 4.79 12.07 -7.90
N GLU A 129 5.31 13.02 -7.12
CA GLU A 129 4.60 14.23 -6.73
C GLU A 129 4.04 15.05 -7.91
N PRO A 130 4.74 15.22 -9.06
CA PRO A 130 4.19 15.91 -10.22
C PRO A 130 2.91 15.29 -10.82
N PHE A 131 2.60 14.04 -10.46
CA PHE A 131 1.37 13.36 -10.87
C PHE A 131 0.19 13.64 -9.93
N PHE A 132 0.39 14.27 -8.79
CA PHE A 132 -0.69 14.73 -7.93
C PHE A 132 -1.29 16.01 -8.51
N ILE A 133 -2.45 15.93 -9.13
CA ILE A 133 -3.12 17.06 -9.80
C ILE A 133 -4.28 17.57 -8.95
N LEU A 134 -5.16 16.67 -8.51
CA LEU A 134 -6.36 17.03 -7.78
C LEU A 134 -6.04 17.52 -6.35
N PRO A 135 -6.75 18.57 -5.85
CA PRO A 135 -6.52 19.13 -4.52
C PRO A 135 -6.60 18.08 -3.40
N GLU A 136 -7.57 17.17 -3.47
CA GLU A 136 -7.77 16.11 -2.48
C GLU A 136 -6.65 15.05 -2.48
N VAL A 137 -5.86 14.96 -3.55
CA VAL A 137 -4.67 14.10 -3.61
C VAL A 137 -3.45 14.84 -3.08
N LYS A 138 -3.33 16.14 -3.41
CA LYS A 138 -2.24 17.01 -2.96
C LYS A 138 -2.29 17.35 -1.47
N ASP A 139 -3.47 17.40 -0.88
CA ASP A 139 -3.63 17.83 0.51
C ASP A 139 -3.17 16.71 1.48
N PRO A 140 -2.05 16.91 2.21
CA PRO A 140 -1.58 15.93 3.17
C PRO A 140 -2.56 15.71 4.33
N LYS A 141 -3.50 16.63 4.59
CA LYS A 141 -4.52 16.49 5.63
C LYS A 141 -5.57 15.42 5.32
N GLN A 142 -5.66 14.96 4.09
CA GLN A 142 -6.54 13.84 3.70
C GLN A 142 -5.95 12.48 4.09
N TRP A 143 -4.71 12.45 4.53
CA TRP A 143 -3.94 11.24 4.78
C TRP A 143 -3.50 11.13 6.23
N TRP A 144 -3.70 9.99 6.82
CA TRP A 144 -3.08 9.67 8.11
C TRP A 144 -1.55 9.74 7.96
N GLY A 145 -0.92 10.53 8.82
CA GLY A 145 0.53 10.78 8.78
C GLY A 145 1.01 11.67 7.63
N GLY A 146 0.10 12.34 6.90
CA GLY A 146 0.45 13.16 5.76
C GLY A 146 0.95 12.36 4.56
N HIS A 147 1.81 12.95 3.72
CA HIS A 147 2.48 12.22 2.65
C HIS A 147 3.64 11.39 3.19
N ILE A 148 3.58 10.06 3.00
CA ILE A 148 4.63 9.13 3.43
C ILE A 148 5.39 8.64 2.19
N TRP A 149 6.67 8.93 2.19
CA TRP A 149 7.64 8.48 1.20
C TRP A 149 8.50 7.37 1.79
N ILE A 150 8.80 6.38 0.98
CA ILE A 150 9.50 5.18 1.40
C ILE A 150 11.00 5.27 1.12
N ASP A 151 11.36 5.88 -0.02
CA ASP A 151 12.73 6.13 -0.41
C ASP A 151 13.34 7.32 0.36
N ASN A 152 14.65 7.29 0.62
CA ASN A 152 15.37 8.33 1.35
C ASN A 152 15.31 9.69 0.65
N ALA A 153 15.23 9.70 -0.67
CA ALA A 153 15.07 10.92 -1.46
C ALA A 153 13.67 11.54 -1.35
N LYS A 154 12.68 10.81 -0.80
CA LYS A 154 11.28 11.21 -0.64
C LYS A 154 10.63 11.66 -1.96
N ARG A 155 10.81 10.88 -3.03
CA ARG A 155 10.41 11.28 -4.39
C ARG A 155 9.79 10.17 -5.23
N PHE A 156 10.25 8.93 -5.09
CA PHE A 156 10.06 7.88 -6.09
C PHE A 156 9.09 6.78 -5.68
N ILE A 157 8.94 6.55 -4.38
CA ILE A 157 8.07 5.50 -3.85
C ILE A 157 7.09 6.12 -2.85
N TYR A 158 5.85 6.33 -3.29
CA TYR A 158 4.79 6.89 -2.45
C TYR A 158 3.94 5.80 -1.82
N GLY A 159 3.88 5.78 -0.48
CA GLY A 159 3.07 4.83 0.28
C GLY A 159 1.66 5.36 0.54
N PHE A 160 0.63 4.68 0.07
CA PHE A 160 -0.77 5.06 0.29
C PHE A 160 -1.53 4.09 1.21
N VAL A 161 -0.87 3.04 1.67
CA VAL A 161 -1.38 2.03 2.60
C VAL A 161 -0.47 1.95 3.82
N ALA A 162 -1.06 1.76 5.01
CA ALA A 162 -0.35 1.39 6.23
C ALA A 162 -1.29 0.62 7.17
N TYR A 163 -0.87 -0.54 7.62
CA TYR A 163 -1.66 -1.40 8.48
C TYR A 163 -0.79 -2.31 9.34
N GLN A 164 -1.35 -2.77 10.44
CA GLN A 164 -0.80 -3.88 11.23
C GLN A 164 -1.47 -5.19 10.83
N THR A 165 -0.69 -6.25 10.74
CA THR A 165 -1.20 -7.60 10.46
C THR A 165 -0.31 -8.64 11.10
N VAL A 166 -0.93 -9.68 11.62
CA VAL A 166 -0.19 -10.86 12.14
C VAL A 166 0.50 -11.60 11.00
N SER A 167 -0.06 -11.57 9.79
CA SER A 167 0.35 -12.40 8.64
C SER A 167 0.52 -13.89 8.96
N LEU A 168 -0.19 -14.35 10.02
CA LEU A 168 -0.24 -15.72 10.50
C LEU A 168 -1.71 -16.18 10.48
N TRP A 169 -1.94 -17.37 9.92
CA TRP A 169 -3.27 -17.96 9.82
C TRP A 169 -3.26 -19.40 10.27
N SER A 170 -4.35 -19.89 10.84
CA SER A 170 -4.53 -21.28 11.22
C SER A 170 -5.72 -21.93 10.53
N ASN A 171 -5.63 -23.25 10.36
CA ASN A 171 -6.79 -24.09 10.13
C ASN A 171 -7.44 -24.40 11.48
N THR A 172 -8.69 -23.98 11.68
CA THR A 172 -9.38 -24.04 12.98
C THR A 172 -9.69 -25.45 13.45
N GLU A 173 -9.68 -26.44 12.57
CA GLU A 173 -9.85 -27.87 12.90
C GLU A 173 -8.55 -28.48 13.44
N LEU A 174 -7.37 -27.92 13.06
CA LEU A 174 -6.06 -28.45 13.44
C LEU A 174 -5.38 -27.66 14.54
N TYR A 175 -5.64 -26.35 14.63
CA TYR A 175 -5.05 -25.46 15.61
C TYR A 175 -6.02 -24.33 15.96
N LYS A 176 -6.44 -24.29 17.23
CA LYS A 176 -7.35 -23.25 17.72
C LYS A 176 -6.60 -21.94 17.89
N SER A 177 -7.10 -20.86 17.31
CA SER A 177 -6.48 -19.52 17.40
C SER A 177 -6.26 -19.06 18.85
N THR A 178 -7.08 -19.52 19.80
CA THR A 178 -6.96 -19.23 21.24
C THR A 178 -5.72 -19.85 21.89
N GLU A 179 -5.09 -20.86 21.28
CA GLU A 179 -3.86 -21.48 21.75
C GLU A 179 -2.63 -20.62 21.44
N PHE A 180 -2.70 -19.73 20.45
CA PHE A 180 -1.60 -18.87 20.06
C PHE A 180 -1.49 -17.62 20.94
N LYS A 181 -0.36 -17.45 21.61
CA LYS A 181 -0.05 -16.34 22.52
C LYS A 181 1.24 -15.61 22.12
N SER A 182 2.17 -16.34 21.50
CA SER A 182 3.54 -15.92 21.26
C SER A 182 4.10 -16.63 20.05
N PHE A 183 5.13 -16.07 19.44
CA PHE A 183 5.90 -16.78 18.43
C PHE A 183 6.54 -18.07 18.97
N ASP A 184 6.80 -18.17 20.28
CA ASP A 184 7.32 -19.39 20.89
C ASP A 184 6.39 -20.59 20.71
N ASP A 185 5.08 -20.36 20.57
CA ASP A 185 4.10 -21.43 20.33
C ASP A 185 4.32 -22.16 19.00
N LEU A 186 4.97 -21.47 18.00
CA LEU A 186 5.34 -22.08 16.73
C LEU A 186 6.46 -23.13 16.87
N LEU A 187 7.19 -23.15 17.99
CA LEU A 187 8.22 -24.13 18.28
C LEU A 187 7.65 -25.42 18.94
N SER A 188 6.34 -25.48 19.15
CA SER A 188 5.70 -26.66 19.75
C SER A 188 5.96 -27.92 18.92
N PRO A 189 6.36 -29.03 19.52
CA PRO A 189 6.54 -30.31 18.82
C PRO A 189 5.29 -30.79 18.08
N LYS A 190 4.09 -30.39 18.52
CA LYS A 190 2.81 -30.69 17.84
C LYS A 190 2.71 -30.07 16.43
N LEU A 191 3.49 -29.04 16.18
CA LEU A 191 3.50 -28.32 14.89
C LEU A 191 4.61 -28.77 13.95
N GLN A 192 5.44 -29.74 14.34
CA GLN A 192 6.51 -30.25 13.50
C GLN A 192 5.96 -30.80 12.16
N GLY A 193 6.43 -30.26 11.02
CA GLY A 193 5.95 -30.60 9.69
C GLY A 193 4.57 -30.03 9.35
N ARG A 194 3.98 -29.17 10.22
CA ARG A 194 2.63 -28.61 10.04
C ARG A 194 2.62 -27.09 9.89
N ILE A 195 3.76 -26.45 9.76
CA ILE A 195 3.88 -25.02 9.53
C ILE A 195 4.30 -24.77 8.08
N GLY A 196 3.54 -23.95 7.38
CA GLY A 196 3.89 -23.46 6.06
C GLY A 196 4.32 -22.00 6.10
N ILE A 197 5.29 -21.62 5.30
CA ILE A 197 5.74 -20.23 5.20
C ILE A 197 5.90 -19.79 3.75
N SER A 198 5.56 -18.54 3.47
CA SER A 198 6.00 -17.89 2.25
C SER A 198 7.51 -17.76 2.27
N ASP A 199 8.19 -18.11 1.16
CA ASP A 199 9.66 -18.17 1.09
C ASP A 199 10.31 -16.85 1.50
N PRO A 200 11.01 -16.80 2.66
CA PRO A 200 11.59 -15.56 3.17
C PRO A 200 12.90 -15.15 2.48
N ARG A 201 13.45 -15.97 1.59
CA ARG A 201 14.68 -15.72 0.85
C ARG A 201 14.45 -14.73 -0.30
N THR A 202 13.20 -14.45 -0.63
CA THR A 202 12.81 -13.54 -1.70
C THR A 202 11.96 -12.38 -1.17
N PRO A 203 12.00 -11.19 -1.82
CA PRO A 203 11.16 -10.06 -1.46
C PRO A 203 9.68 -10.42 -1.36
N GLY A 204 9.01 -9.99 -0.27
CA GLY A 204 7.59 -10.21 -0.06
C GLY A 204 7.18 -10.31 1.39
N SER A 205 5.94 -10.79 1.62
CA SER A 205 5.37 -10.94 2.97
C SER A 205 6.10 -12.00 3.83
N GLY A 206 6.65 -13.03 3.18
CA GLY A 206 7.50 -14.01 3.85
C GLY A 206 8.75 -13.38 4.44
N SER A 207 9.49 -12.60 3.63
CA SER A 207 10.65 -11.83 4.08
C SER A 207 10.28 -10.83 5.18
N SER A 208 9.13 -10.15 5.06
CA SER A 208 8.66 -9.21 6.09
C SER A 208 8.48 -9.86 7.45
N MET A 209 7.73 -10.98 7.48
CA MET A 209 7.43 -11.66 8.74
C MET A 209 8.65 -12.36 9.35
N TRP A 210 9.44 -13.04 8.52
CA TRP A 210 10.67 -13.69 8.94
C TRP A 210 11.66 -12.71 9.55
N SER A 211 11.86 -11.56 8.88
CA SER A 211 12.76 -10.51 9.37
C SER A 211 12.25 -9.87 10.65
N TYR A 212 10.92 -9.73 10.80
CA TYR A 212 10.33 -9.24 12.04
C TYR A 212 10.56 -10.24 13.19
N MET A 213 10.32 -11.54 12.96
CA MET A 213 10.64 -12.58 13.95
C MET A 213 12.13 -12.61 14.31
N ASN A 214 13.03 -12.41 13.31
CA ASN A 214 14.45 -12.26 13.58
C ASN A 214 14.76 -11.04 14.46
N TYR A 215 14.13 -9.92 14.17
CA TYR A 215 14.33 -8.68 14.92
C TYR A 215 13.90 -8.77 16.39
N VAL A 216 12.76 -9.44 16.67
CA VAL A 216 12.20 -9.51 18.03
C VAL A 216 12.65 -10.73 18.82
N LYS A 217 13.04 -11.83 18.17
CA LYS A 217 13.41 -13.10 18.80
C LYS A 217 14.86 -13.54 18.57
N GLY A 218 15.51 -12.99 17.54
CA GLY A 218 16.88 -13.33 17.15
C GLY A 218 17.00 -14.61 16.30
N GLU A 219 18.24 -14.87 15.85
CA GLU A 219 18.56 -15.96 14.94
C GLU A 219 18.35 -17.35 15.58
N GLU A 220 18.64 -17.51 16.88
CA GLU A 220 18.46 -18.80 17.56
C GLU A 220 16.98 -19.26 17.55
N TYR A 221 16.04 -18.34 17.70
CA TYR A 221 14.63 -18.65 17.53
C TYR A 221 14.34 -19.15 16.10
N LEU A 222 14.89 -18.49 15.07
CA LEU A 222 14.69 -18.90 13.68
C LEU A 222 15.33 -20.25 13.36
N LYS A 223 16.43 -20.62 14.00
CA LYS A 223 16.98 -21.99 13.92
C LYS A 223 15.98 -23.02 14.45
N GLY A 224 15.38 -22.75 15.62
CA GLY A 224 14.32 -23.59 16.17
C GLY A 224 13.10 -23.70 15.24
N LEU A 225 12.69 -22.56 14.64
CA LEU A 225 11.59 -22.55 13.69
C LEU A 225 11.92 -23.34 12.40
N ALA A 226 13.11 -23.19 11.85
CA ALA A 226 13.56 -23.97 10.69
C ALA A 226 13.59 -25.49 10.98
N ALA A 227 13.94 -25.88 12.22
CA ALA A 227 13.94 -27.27 12.66
C ALA A 227 12.54 -27.91 12.74
N GLN A 228 11.46 -27.11 12.67
CA GLN A 228 10.07 -27.58 12.61
C GLN A 228 9.71 -28.27 11.26
N LYS A 229 10.65 -28.45 10.32
CA LYS A 229 10.41 -29.04 9.00
C LYS A 229 9.36 -28.26 8.22
N LEU A 230 9.62 -26.98 8.01
CA LEU A 230 8.71 -26.03 7.37
C LEU A 230 8.36 -26.41 5.93
N PHE A 231 7.10 -26.25 5.56
CA PHE A 231 6.68 -26.22 4.16
C PHE A 231 6.94 -24.82 3.59
N VAL A 232 8.03 -24.65 2.82
CA VAL A 232 8.44 -23.38 2.25
C VAL A 232 8.03 -23.32 0.78
N THR A 233 7.30 -22.25 0.38
CA THR A 233 6.88 -22.07 -1.00
C THR A 233 6.79 -20.60 -1.39
N ARG A 234 7.03 -20.29 -2.67
CA ARG A 234 6.77 -18.97 -3.28
C ARG A 234 5.35 -18.83 -3.80
N ASP A 235 4.66 -19.95 -3.97
CA ASP A 235 3.27 -19.98 -4.42
C ASP A 235 2.33 -19.78 -3.23
N LEU A 236 1.85 -18.53 -3.08
CA LEU A 236 0.95 -18.17 -1.99
C LEU A 236 -0.43 -18.84 -2.13
N ARG A 237 -0.86 -19.15 -3.34
CA ARG A 237 -2.11 -19.88 -3.54
C ARG A 237 -1.99 -21.32 -3.04
N LEU A 238 -0.88 -21.98 -3.38
CA LEU A 238 -0.59 -23.32 -2.86
C LEU A 238 -0.46 -23.31 -1.34
N LEU A 239 0.15 -22.27 -0.76
CA LEU A 239 0.27 -22.11 0.69
C LEU A 239 -1.11 -21.97 1.34
N ALA A 240 -1.97 -21.09 0.82
CA ALA A 240 -3.33 -20.88 1.31
C ALA A 240 -4.18 -22.15 1.18
N GLU A 241 -4.12 -22.83 0.05
CA GLU A 241 -4.84 -24.09 -0.18
C GLU A 241 -4.37 -25.20 0.78
N SER A 242 -3.05 -25.29 1.01
CA SER A 242 -2.49 -26.27 1.95
C SER A 242 -3.00 -26.08 3.38
N LEU A 243 -3.18 -24.83 3.83
CA LEU A 243 -3.82 -24.53 5.10
C LEU A 243 -5.31 -24.86 5.07
N ALA A 244 -6.04 -24.35 4.09
CA ALA A 244 -7.48 -24.50 4.00
C ALA A 244 -7.94 -25.96 3.92
N ARG A 245 -7.13 -26.83 3.28
CA ARG A 245 -7.37 -28.29 3.18
C ARG A 245 -6.74 -29.11 4.30
N GLY A 246 -6.17 -28.49 5.33
CA GLY A 246 -5.64 -29.17 6.50
C GLY A 246 -4.33 -29.95 6.28
N LYS A 247 -3.58 -29.69 5.20
CA LYS A 247 -2.24 -30.28 5.01
C LYS A 247 -1.24 -29.71 6.01
N ILE A 248 -1.41 -28.44 6.38
CA ILE A 248 -0.66 -27.74 7.42
C ILE A 248 -1.63 -27.08 8.38
N ALA A 249 -1.20 -26.83 9.61
CA ALA A 249 -2.02 -26.27 10.68
C ALA A 249 -1.91 -24.73 10.78
N ILE A 250 -0.74 -24.19 10.46
CA ILE A 250 -0.43 -22.76 10.54
C ILE A 250 0.32 -22.32 9.29
N THR A 251 0.06 -21.07 8.83
CA THR A 251 0.87 -20.41 7.81
C THR A 251 1.45 -19.09 8.32
N SER A 252 2.59 -18.69 7.73
CA SER A 252 3.24 -17.40 7.98
C SER A 252 3.59 -16.69 6.67
N GLY A 253 3.52 -15.35 6.68
CA GLY A 253 3.88 -14.53 5.53
C GLY A 253 2.84 -14.54 4.41
N ILE A 254 1.57 -14.64 4.75
CA ILE A 254 0.43 -14.65 3.84
C ILE A 254 -0.72 -13.82 4.44
N GLY A 255 -1.53 -13.20 3.61
CA GLY A 255 -2.57 -12.26 4.06
C GLY A 255 -3.99 -12.65 3.64
N TYR A 256 -4.93 -11.77 3.99
CA TYR A 256 -6.35 -11.95 3.72
C TYR A 256 -6.68 -12.20 2.24
N SER A 257 -6.07 -11.47 1.32
CA SER A 257 -6.38 -11.57 -0.11
C SER A 257 -6.21 -12.98 -0.67
N GLU A 258 -5.23 -13.71 -0.18
CA GLU A 258 -4.96 -15.09 -0.58
C GLU A 258 -5.99 -16.07 0.01
N PHE A 259 -6.54 -15.76 1.19
CA PHE A 259 -7.55 -16.58 1.83
C PHE A 259 -8.99 -16.27 1.41
N LEU A 260 -9.25 -15.13 0.78
CA LEU A 260 -10.61 -14.71 0.42
C LEU A 260 -11.43 -15.77 -0.33
N PRO A 261 -10.91 -16.51 -1.32
CA PRO A 261 -11.66 -17.57 -2.00
C PRO A 261 -12.07 -18.71 -1.05
N PHE A 262 -11.19 -19.06 -0.11
CA PHE A 262 -11.40 -20.14 0.84
C PHE A 262 -12.37 -19.74 1.95
N ILE A 263 -12.31 -18.47 2.41
CA ILE A 263 -13.28 -17.88 3.34
C ILE A 263 -14.67 -17.86 2.73
N LYS A 264 -14.80 -17.39 1.46
CA LYS A 264 -16.07 -17.39 0.73
C LYS A 264 -16.63 -18.80 0.53
N ALA A 265 -15.79 -19.81 0.47
CA ALA A 265 -16.16 -21.22 0.37
C ALA A 265 -16.45 -21.89 1.74
N GLY A 266 -16.38 -21.14 2.86
CA GLY A 266 -16.65 -21.65 4.21
C GLY A 266 -15.56 -22.60 4.75
N LEU A 267 -14.33 -22.55 4.22
CA LEU A 267 -13.25 -23.40 4.70
C LEU A 267 -12.68 -22.90 6.04
N PRO A 268 -12.15 -23.80 6.89
CA PRO A 268 -11.83 -23.53 8.29
C PRO A 268 -10.50 -22.75 8.46
N VAL A 269 -10.43 -21.54 7.93
CA VAL A 269 -9.27 -20.66 8.03
C VAL A 269 -9.56 -19.40 8.83
N THR A 270 -8.65 -19.02 9.74
CA THR A 270 -8.78 -17.81 10.56
C THR A 270 -7.41 -17.16 10.80
N PRO A 271 -7.34 -15.82 10.90
CA PRO A 271 -6.12 -15.17 11.34
C PRO A 271 -5.82 -15.52 12.81
N LEU A 272 -4.54 -15.64 13.14
CA LEU A 272 -4.12 -15.78 14.54
C LEU A 272 -4.18 -14.43 15.27
N PRO A 273 -4.37 -14.41 16.59
CA PRO A 273 -4.35 -13.18 17.37
C PRO A 273 -2.95 -12.55 17.40
N VAL A 274 -2.89 -11.30 17.87
CA VAL A 274 -1.64 -10.57 18.08
C VAL A 274 -0.79 -11.31 19.12
N PRO A 275 0.46 -11.71 18.80
CA PRO A 275 1.35 -12.34 19.78
C PRO A 275 1.87 -11.31 20.79
N LYS A 276 2.39 -11.81 21.93
CA LYS A 276 2.97 -10.93 22.98
C LYS A 276 4.14 -10.07 22.49
N GLU A 277 4.84 -10.50 21.46
CA GLU A 277 5.93 -9.76 20.81
C GLU A 277 5.44 -8.57 19.98
N GLY A 278 4.13 -8.45 19.79
CA GLY A 278 3.53 -7.39 19.00
C GLY A 278 3.53 -7.64 17.48
N LEU A 279 3.26 -6.57 16.73
CA LEU A 279 3.16 -6.59 15.27
C LEU A 279 4.05 -5.52 14.66
N TYR A 280 4.51 -5.76 13.43
CA TYR A 280 5.07 -4.71 12.59
C TYR A 280 3.97 -3.96 11.82
N VAL A 281 4.32 -2.79 11.32
CA VAL A 281 3.47 -2.03 10.40
C VAL A 281 3.98 -2.22 8.98
N SER A 282 3.08 -2.45 8.04
CA SER A 282 3.39 -2.66 6.64
C SER A 282 2.54 -1.77 5.75
N GLY A 283 3.06 -1.35 4.61
CA GLY A 283 2.29 -0.84 3.47
C GLY A 283 1.92 -1.95 2.49
N GLY A 284 2.39 -3.17 2.71
CA GLY A 284 2.13 -4.29 1.82
C GLY A 284 2.49 -3.98 0.37
N TYR A 285 1.50 -4.06 -0.51
CA TYR A 285 1.60 -3.68 -1.92
C TYR A 285 1.09 -2.27 -2.21
N GLY A 286 0.81 -1.46 -1.18
CA GLY A 286 0.20 -0.14 -1.32
C GLY A 286 1.22 0.99 -1.56
N HIS A 287 2.08 0.82 -2.55
CA HIS A 287 3.05 1.83 -2.96
C HIS A 287 2.96 2.03 -4.47
N VAL A 288 3.02 3.29 -4.91
CA VAL A 288 3.03 3.65 -6.33
C VAL A 288 4.39 4.22 -6.72
N MET A 289 4.87 3.77 -7.86
CA MET A 289 6.11 4.17 -8.52
C MET A 289 5.82 4.44 -9.99
N ILE A 290 6.39 5.47 -10.57
CA ILE A 290 6.16 5.87 -11.95
C ILE A 290 7.46 5.73 -12.73
N PHE A 291 7.38 5.11 -13.91
CA PHE A 291 8.56 4.91 -14.75
C PHE A 291 8.86 6.19 -15.54
N LYS A 292 10.13 6.44 -15.81
CA LYS A 292 10.56 7.49 -16.74
C LYS A 292 10.06 7.16 -18.15
N ASN A 293 9.70 8.19 -18.92
CA ASN A 293 9.28 8.08 -20.32
C ASN A 293 8.11 7.11 -20.54
N GLN A 294 7.17 7.04 -19.58
CA GLN A 294 6.00 6.19 -19.70
C GLN A 294 5.20 6.46 -21.00
N PRO A 295 4.66 5.39 -21.64
CA PRO A 295 3.97 5.51 -22.91
C PRO A 295 2.70 6.39 -22.87
N HIS A 296 2.03 6.45 -21.70
CA HIS A 296 0.72 7.11 -21.57
C HIS A 296 0.73 8.13 -20.41
N PRO A 297 1.46 9.26 -20.52
CA PRO A 297 1.71 10.18 -19.40
C PRO A 297 0.46 10.85 -18.84
N ASN A 298 -0.53 11.18 -19.69
CA ASN A 298 -1.76 11.81 -19.25
C ASN A 298 -2.73 10.78 -18.63
N ALA A 299 -2.88 9.62 -19.24
CA ALA A 299 -3.66 8.52 -18.67
C ALA A 299 -3.09 8.09 -17.30
N THR A 300 -1.75 8.07 -17.14
CA THR A 300 -1.07 7.84 -15.88
C THR A 300 -1.43 8.89 -14.82
N LYS A 301 -1.43 10.18 -15.19
CA LYS A 301 -1.88 11.24 -14.27
C LYS A 301 -3.33 11.04 -13.83
N VAL A 302 -4.23 10.72 -14.77
CA VAL A 302 -5.64 10.45 -14.44
C VAL A 302 -5.74 9.25 -13.51
N PHE A 303 -5.04 8.17 -13.80
CA PHE A 303 -5.07 6.95 -12.99
C PHE A 303 -4.51 7.16 -11.59
N VAL A 304 -3.37 7.84 -11.44
CA VAL A 304 -2.76 8.13 -10.12
C VAL A 304 -3.72 8.96 -9.25
N ASN A 305 -4.35 10.01 -9.81
CA ASN A 305 -5.30 10.82 -9.05
C ASN A 305 -6.56 10.03 -8.65
N TRP A 306 -7.06 9.16 -9.53
CA TRP A 306 -8.17 8.29 -9.19
C TRP A 306 -7.78 7.23 -8.15
N LEU A 307 -6.63 6.57 -8.32
CA LEU A 307 -6.10 5.58 -7.36
C LEU A 307 -5.96 6.17 -5.97
N LEU A 308 -5.42 7.39 -5.89
CA LEU A 308 -5.18 8.09 -4.62
C LEU A 308 -6.41 8.88 -4.13
N GLY A 309 -7.44 9.00 -4.95
CA GLY A 309 -8.76 9.48 -4.55
C GLY A 309 -9.51 8.48 -3.69
N ARG A 310 -10.63 8.91 -3.07
CA ARG A 310 -11.44 8.09 -2.18
C ARG A 310 -11.88 6.77 -2.83
N ASP A 311 -12.47 6.85 -4.03
CA ASP A 311 -13.05 5.68 -4.72
C ASP A 311 -11.95 4.64 -5.05
N GLY A 312 -10.82 5.08 -5.58
CA GLY A 312 -9.69 4.21 -5.88
C GLY A 312 -9.11 3.55 -4.64
N GLN A 313 -8.99 4.29 -3.53
CA GLN A 313 -8.51 3.76 -2.26
C GLN A 313 -9.49 2.77 -1.62
N GLU A 314 -10.79 3.00 -1.72
CA GLU A 314 -11.81 2.07 -1.24
C GLU A 314 -11.76 0.75 -2.02
N LEU A 315 -11.69 0.81 -3.36
CA LEU A 315 -11.60 -0.38 -4.20
C LEU A 315 -10.29 -1.13 -4.01
N PHE A 316 -9.17 -0.42 -3.85
CA PHE A 316 -7.88 -1.04 -3.55
C PHE A 316 -7.90 -1.75 -2.19
N SER A 317 -8.44 -1.10 -1.17
CA SER A 317 -8.60 -1.69 0.16
C SER A 317 -9.44 -2.97 0.12
N ARG A 318 -10.57 -2.95 -0.60
CA ARG A 318 -11.46 -4.13 -0.76
C ARG A 318 -10.80 -5.25 -1.56
N GLY A 319 -10.15 -4.92 -2.68
CA GLY A 319 -9.54 -5.91 -3.57
C GLY A 319 -8.28 -6.57 -3.01
N MET A 320 -7.58 -5.89 -2.10
CA MET A 320 -6.34 -6.38 -1.49
C MET A 320 -6.47 -6.77 -0.02
N GLY A 321 -7.56 -6.36 0.66
CA GLY A 321 -7.71 -6.57 2.09
C GLY A 321 -6.64 -5.83 2.91
N VAL A 322 -6.39 -4.56 2.60
CA VAL A 322 -5.34 -3.74 3.22
C VAL A 322 -5.87 -2.40 3.71
N GLY A 323 -5.26 -1.84 4.75
CA GLY A 323 -5.70 -0.59 5.36
C GLY A 323 -5.18 0.65 4.63
N SER A 324 -6.06 1.36 3.90
CA SER A 324 -5.75 2.67 3.33
C SER A 324 -5.40 3.69 4.42
N ARG A 325 -4.46 4.60 4.10
CA ARG A 325 -4.14 5.76 4.94
C ARG A 325 -5.10 6.94 4.73
N ARG A 326 -5.95 6.91 3.70
CA ARG A 326 -6.95 7.97 3.49
C ARG A 326 -7.95 8.01 4.64
N LEU A 327 -8.17 9.21 5.19
CA LEU A 327 -9.01 9.38 6.38
C LEU A 327 -10.51 9.19 6.09
N ASP A 328 -10.93 9.43 4.85
CA ASP A 328 -12.31 9.33 4.38
C ASP A 328 -12.70 7.94 3.81
N VAL A 329 -11.83 6.94 3.94
CA VAL A 329 -12.08 5.54 3.53
C VAL A 329 -12.33 4.66 4.74
N ASP A 330 -13.44 3.93 4.77
CA ASP A 330 -13.72 2.96 5.85
C ASP A 330 -12.89 1.69 5.67
N THR A 331 -12.11 1.38 6.69
CA THR A 331 -11.24 0.18 6.76
C THR A 331 -11.47 -0.67 8.01
N LYS A 332 -12.46 -0.32 8.84
CA LYS A 332 -12.72 -1.00 10.13
C LYS A 332 -13.15 -2.46 9.95
N TRP A 333 -13.80 -2.78 8.83
CA TRP A 333 -14.21 -4.14 8.46
C TRP A 333 -13.04 -5.12 8.34
N LEU A 334 -11.82 -4.63 8.10
CA LEU A 334 -10.61 -5.46 7.99
C LEU A 334 -10.21 -6.13 9.32
N LYS A 335 -10.69 -5.60 10.45
CA LYS A 335 -10.30 -6.09 11.78
C LYS A 335 -10.67 -7.57 11.99
N GLU A 336 -11.79 -8.01 11.46
CA GLU A 336 -12.23 -9.42 11.54
C GLU A 336 -11.27 -10.37 10.80
N PHE A 337 -10.49 -9.85 9.85
CA PHE A 337 -9.49 -10.60 9.09
C PHE A 337 -8.05 -10.39 9.61
N GLY A 338 -7.89 -9.89 10.84
CA GLY A 338 -6.59 -9.68 11.46
C GLY A 338 -5.77 -8.54 10.85
N VAL A 339 -6.42 -7.59 10.16
CA VAL A 339 -5.79 -6.41 9.55
C VAL A 339 -6.37 -5.15 10.18
N ILE A 340 -5.51 -4.24 10.66
CA ILE A 340 -5.93 -2.98 11.27
C ILE A 340 -5.18 -1.84 10.59
N ALA A 341 -5.91 -0.95 9.91
CA ALA A 341 -5.30 0.23 9.30
C ALA A 341 -4.63 1.12 10.36
N ALA A 342 -3.50 1.73 10.03
CA ALA A 342 -2.75 2.57 10.96
C ALA A 342 -3.59 3.74 11.51
N LYS A 343 -4.51 4.27 10.72
CA LYS A 343 -5.46 5.32 11.14
C LYS A 343 -6.55 4.85 12.11
N ASP A 344 -6.78 3.53 12.21
CA ASP A 344 -7.82 2.92 13.05
C ASP A 344 -7.27 2.39 14.39
N VAL A 345 -5.97 2.58 14.67
CA VAL A 345 -5.31 2.28 15.94
C VAL A 345 -4.75 3.56 16.55
N PRO A 346 -4.55 3.62 17.88
CA PRO A 346 -3.88 4.73 18.54
C PRO A 346 -2.35 4.66 18.28
N LEU A 347 -1.96 4.72 17.01
CA LEU A 347 -0.58 4.68 16.57
C LEU A 347 -0.13 6.10 16.21
N THR A 348 0.88 6.62 16.89
CA THR A 348 1.50 7.88 16.50
C THR A 348 2.39 7.70 15.28
N LEU A 349 2.69 8.79 14.56
CA LEU A 349 3.60 8.73 13.42
C LEU A 349 5.01 8.28 13.84
N GLU A 350 5.47 8.67 15.03
CA GLU A 350 6.74 8.21 15.61
C GLU A 350 6.73 6.68 15.83
N GLN A 351 5.66 6.16 16.43
CA GLN A 351 5.50 4.71 16.61
C GLN A 351 5.44 3.98 15.27
N PHE A 352 4.77 4.56 14.27
CA PHE A 352 4.77 4.02 12.92
C PHE A 352 6.19 3.88 12.37
N HIS A 353 6.99 4.96 12.40
CA HIS A 353 8.38 4.92 11.93
C HIS A 353 9.27 3.94 12.70
N LYS A 354 8.95 3.69 13.96
CA LYS A 354 9.66 2.68 14.78
C LYS A 354 9.28 1.24 14.39
N LEU A 355 8.01 1.00 14.11
CA LEU A 355 7.44 -0.34 13.89
C LEU A 355 7.38 -0.76 12.42
N GLU A 356 7.54 0.18 11.46
CA GLU A 356 7.51 -0.17 10.04
C GLU A 356 8.80 -0.92 9.64
N ASN A 357 8.70 -1.75 8.60
CA ASN A 357 9.82 -2.51 8.06
C ASN A 357 9.92 -2.40 6.53
N GLN A 358 9.49 -1.28 5.96
CA GLN A 358 9.31 -1.09 4.52
C GLN A 358 10.05 0.11 3.93
N SER A 359 10.53 1.07 4.75
CA SER A 359 11.37 2.17 4.28
C SER A 359 12.70 1.67 3.75
N GLU A 360 13.35 2.45 2.90
CA GLU A 360 14.66 2.13 2.36
C GLU A 360 15.67 1.81 3.46
N GLU A 361 15.66 2.61 4.54
CA GLU A 361 16.50 2.35 5.70
C GLU A 361 16.24 0.98 6.33
N LYS A 362 14.96 0.62 6.53
CA LYS A 362 14.57 -0.63 7.18
C LYS A 362 14.75 -1.85 6.29
N ILE A 363 14.64 -1.68 4.98
CA ILE A 363 14.96 -2.75 4.02
C ILE A 363 16.41 -3.17 4.23
N TYR A 364 17.35 -2.22 4.24
CA TYR A 364 18.77 -2.56 4.41
C TYR A 364 19.15 -2.97 5.83
N LYS A 365 18.55 -2.37 6.86
CA LYS A 365 18.90 -2.66 8.27
C LYS A 365 18.20 -3.87 8.88
N ILE A 366 17.04 -4.26 8.38
CA ILE A 366 16.23 -5.33 8.99
C ILE A 366 15.93 -6.45 7.99
N ARG A 367 15.46 -6.10 6.78
CA ARG A 367 14.93 -7.13 5.87
C ARG A 367 16.04 -7.88 5.15
N GLU A 368 17.06 -7.24 4.64
CA GLU A 368 18.20 -7.92 4.03
C GLU A 368 18.96 -8.83 5.01
N PRO A 369 19.29 -8.39 6.25
CA PRO A 369 19.86 -9.29 7.25
C PRO A 369 18.96 -10.48 7.57
N GLY A 370 17.66 -10.27 7.70
CA GLY A 370 16.69 -11.35 7.90
C GLY A 370 16.66 -12.34 6.74
N ALA A 371 16.68 -11.86 5.51
CA ALA A 371 16.76 -12.72 4.32
C ALA A 371 18.09 -13.49 4.23
N ALA A 372 19.20 -12.89 4.69
CA ALA A 372 20.49 -13.59 4.81
C ALA A 372 20.42 -14.76 5.79
N VAL A 373 19.79 -14.55 6.96
CA VAL A 373 19.52 -15.63 7.92
C VAL A 373 18.63 -16.72 7.30
N ALA A 374 17.61 -16.33 6.51
CA ALA A 374 16.76 -17.30 5.82
C ALA A 374 17.56 -18.18 4.83
N ARG A 375 18.44 -17.57 4.02
CA ARG A 375 19.33 -18.34 3.11
C ARG A 375 20.25 -19.29 3.86
N LYS A 376 20.80 -18.86 5.00
CA LYS A 376 21.66 -19.68 5.85
C LYS A 376 20.93 -20.89 6.42
N LEU A 377 19.69 -20.72 6.88
CA LEU A 377 18.93 -21.75 7.63
C LEU A 377 18.08 -22.66 6.72
N LEU A 378 17.62 -22.15 5.57
CA LEU A 378 16.70 -22.87 4.66
C LEU A 378 17.37 -23.31 3.34
N GLY A 379 18.66 -23.04 3.20
CA GLY A 379 19.43 -23.28 1.98
C GLY A 379 19.29 -22.13 0.94
N GLN A 380 20.13 -22.17 -0.09
CA GLN A 380 20.12 -21.16 -1.15
C GLN A 380 18.93 -21.32 -2.11
#